data_8880ebcb62f93bca2fba1fe0d77d956b
#
_entry.id   8880ebcb62f93bca2fba1fe0d77d956b
#
_cell.length_a   1.000
_cell.length_b   1.000
_cell.length_c   1.000
_cell.angle_alpha   90.00
_cell.angle_beta   90.00
_cell.angle_gamma   90.00
#
_symmetry.space_group_name_H-M   'P 1'
#
loop_
_entity.id
_entity.type
_entity.pdbx_description
1 polymer ?
#
loop_
_entity_poly.entity_id
_entity_poly.type
_entity_poly.pdbx_seq_one_letter_code
_entity_poly.pdbx_strand_id
1 'polypeptide(L)'
;MSKTAILEIDGKKYEFPVIEGSEGEVAIDINKLRDLTGIITMDPGYKNSGSCKSDITFLDGEEGILRYRGYSIEDLADKADFLEVSYLVIFGELPTKKQLEQFENDIRKYTLVNEEMKNIIDGFPKTAHPMGVLSSLTSALTAFNPKVVNVDNEKEMYEAVCKTMGKFLVLATWTFRKSSGYPLNYYDNTKGYVENFMRLMFELPTGPYTINPVVVSALDKLFILHADHEQNCSTSTVRMVGSSQSGLFASISAGVSALWGPLHGGANQAVLEMLEAIQKDGGDADKYMAKAKDKDDPFRLMGFGHRVYKNFDPRARIIKKAADEVLATLGVNDPVLAIAKKLEESALNDEYFKSRNLYPNVDFYSGIIYRALGIPTDMFTVMFAIGRLPGWIAQWKEMRVNKEPIGRPRQIYTGHALREFKTMDQR
;
A
#
# COMPACT_ATOMS: atom_id res chain seq x y z
N MET A 1 4.70 -11.53 36.71
CA MET A 1 6.12 -11.11 36.65
C MET A 1 6.42 -10.80 35.20
N SER A 2 7.01 -9.63 34.93
CA SER A 2 7.44 -9.31 33.55
C SER A 2 8.50 -10.33 33.12
N LYS A 3 8.33 -10.96 31.96
CA LYS A 3 9.35 -11.84 31.38
C LYS A 3 10.58 -11.02 31.03
N THR A 4 11.77 -11.60 31.25
CA THR A 4 13.07 -11.00 30.92
C THR A 4 13.87 -11.91 30.02
N ALA A 5 14.52 -11.35 29.02
CA ALA A 5 15.52 -12.03 28.20
C ALA A 5 16.92 -11.70 28.76
N ILE A 6 17.81 -12.68 28.78
CA ILE A 6 19.20 -12.51 29.20
C ILE A 6 20.11 -12.55 28.01
N LEU A 7 20.87 -11.49 27.78
CA LEU A 7 21.94 -11.41 26.81
C LEU A 7 23.30 -11.50 27.52
N GLU A 8 24.11 -12.47 27.18
CA GLU A 8 25.46 -12.61 27.72
C GLU A 8 26.49 -12.13 26.69
N ILE A 9 27.33 -11.18 27.09
CA ILE A 9 28.40 -10.61 26.28
C ILE A 9 29.68 -10.59 27.14
N ASP A 10 30.72 -11.24 26.64
CA ASP A 10 32.03 -11.35 27.33
C ASP A 10 31.92 -11.78 28.82
N GLY A 11 31.02 -12.76 29.06
CA GLY A 11 30.77 -13.30 30.41
C GLY A 11 29.93 -12.41 31.36
N LYS A 12 29.46 -11.24 30.88
CA LYS A 12 28.53 -10.39 31.61
C LYS A 12 27.08 -10.60 31.12
N LYS A 13 26.16 -10.71 32.06
CA LYS A 13 24.73 -10.89 31.79
C LYS A 13 24.01 -9.57 31.92
N TYR A 14 23.15 -9.31 30.92
CA TYR A 14 22.32 -8.14 30.84
C TYR A 14 20.86 -8.58 30.64
N GLU A 15 19.97 -7.99 31.42
CA GLU A 15 18.53 -8.30 31.38
C GLU A 15 17.78 -7.25 30.52
N PHE A 16 16.91 -7.72 29.64
CA PHE A 16 16.08 -6.90 28.80
C PHE A 16 14.60 -7.29 28.98
N PRO A 17 13.68 -6.31 29.02
CA PRO A 17 12.26 -6.59 29.07
C PRO A 17 11.81 -7.38 27.85
N VAL A 18 10.89 -8.32 28.06
CA VAL A 18 10.17 -9.01 26.99
C VAL A 18 8.81 -8.35 26.84
N ILE A 19 8.45 -8.00 25.61
CA ILE A 19 7.16 -7.45 25.23
C ILE A 19 6.36 -8.59 24.59
N GLU A 20 5.11 -8.76 25.02
CA GLU A 20 4.17 -9.71 24.42
C GLU A 20 3.04 -8.92 23.75
N GLY A 21 2.74 -9.26 22.50
CA GLY A 21 1.58 -8.77 21.75
C GLY A 21 0.28 -9.44 22.23
N SER A 22 -0.86 -8.91 21.81
CA SER A 22 -2.19 -9.43 22.17
C SER A 22 -2.50 -10.81 21.55
N GLU A 23 -1.83 -11.13 20.46
CA GLU A 23 -1.98 -12.42 19.75
C GLU A 23 -0.77 -13.35 19.99
N GLY A 24 0.11 -13.00 20.94
CA GLY A 24 1.21 -13.85 21.39
C GLY A 24 2.57 -13.60 20.73
N GLU A 25 2.71 -12.55 19.90
CA GLU A 25 4.00 -12.15 19.35
C GLU A 25 4.94 -11.70 20.50
N VAL A 26 6.18 -12.10 20.43
CA VAL A 26 7.17 -11.83 21.49
C VAL A 26 8.35 -11.05 20.93
N ALA A 27 8.70 -9.95 21.60
CA ALA A 27 9.87 -9.14 21.26
C ALA A 27 10.74 -8.84 22.49
N ILE A 28 12.03 -8.67 22.27
CA ILE A 28 12.97 -8.18 23.28
C ILE A 28 13.09 -6.66 23.13
N ASP A 29 12.81 -5.91 24.20
CA ASP A 29 13.03 -4.46 24.21
C ASP A 29 14.50 -4.14 24.35
N ILE A 30 15.14 -3.75 23.25
CA ILE A 30 16.57 -3.42 23.20
C ILE A 30 16.89 -1.93 23.37
N ASN A 31 15.93 -1.10 23.77
CA ASN A 31 16.13 0.35 23.89
C ASN A 31 17.35 0.73 24.73
N LYS A 32 17.66 -0.02 25.80
CA LYS A 32 18.81 0.21 26.69
C LYS A 32 20.07 -0.57 26.31
N LEU A 33 20.06 -1.35 25.24
CA LEU A 33 21.18 -2.23 24.88
C LEU A 33 22.49 -1.43 24.78
N ARG A 34 22.48 -0.35 24.04
CA ARG A 34 23.70 0.45 23.83
C ARG A 34 24.18 1.13 25.11
N ASP A 35 23.28 1.65 25.91
CA ASP A 35 23.64 2.37 27.14
C ASP A 35 24.29 1.43 28.17
N LEU A 36 23.84 0.18 28.18
CA LEU A 36 24.35 -0.84 29.09
C LEU A 36 25.65 -1.52 28.59
N THR A 37 25.79 -1.68 27.30
CA THR A 37 26.82 -2.55 26.69
C THR A 37 27.75 -1.83 25.71
N GLY A 38 27.40 -0.64 25.22
CA GLY A 38 28.06 0.02 24.09
C GLY A 38 27.75 -0.57 22.71
N ILE A 39 27.05 -1.71 22.66
CA ILE A 39 26.79 -2.49 21.42
C ILE A 39 25.45 -2.06 20.83
N ILE A 40 25.32 -2.18 19.51
CA ILE A 40 24.06 -2.03 18.76
C ILE A 40 23.74 -3.31 18.02
N THR A 41 22.46 -3.47 17.64
CA THR A 41 22.03 -4.56 16.73
C THR A 41 22.27 -4.17 15.27
N MET A 42 22.39 -5.15 14.40
CA MET A 42 22.53 -5.00 12.97
C MET A 42 21.47 -5.86 12.28
N ASP A 43 20.47 -5.22 11.67
CA ASP A 43 19.39 -5.90 10.94
C ASP A 43 18.99 -5.08 9.69
N PRO A 44 19.75 -5.23 8.57
CA PRO A 44 19.44 -4.53 7.34
C PRO A 44 18.06 -4.89 6.80
N GLY A 45 17.23 -3.85 6.55
CA GLY A 45 15.87 -4.04 6.05
C GLY A 45 14.86 -4.49 7.11
N TYR A 46 15.22 -4.46 8.40
CA TYR A 46 14.32 -4.75 9.53
C TYR A 46 13.64 -6.12 9.49
N LYS A 47 14.32 -7.12 8.94
CA LYS A 47 13.75 -8.46 8.75
C LYS A 47 13.33 -9.14 10.06
N ASN A 48 14.03 -8.82 11.15
CA ASN A 48 13.85 -9.41 12.49
C ASN A 48 13.72 -8.35 13.58
N SER A 49 13.35 -7.11 13.23
CA SER A 49 13.25 -6.01 14.18
C SER A 49 11.84 -5.40 14.16
N GLY A 50 11.12 -5.47 15.26
CA GLY A 50 9.89 -4.70 15.48
C GLY A 50 10.24 -3.21 15.59
N SER A 51 9.63 -2.37 14.76
CA SER A 51 9.87 -0.92 14.73
C SER A 51 8.91 -0.11 15.60
N CYS A 52 7.75 -0.67 15.93
CA CYS A 52 6.70 -0.03 16.73
C CYS A 52 5.78 -1.06 17.37
N LYS A 53 4.91 -0.59 18.26
CA LYS A 53 3.69 -1.28 18.67
C LYS A 53 2.53 -0.67 17.91
N SER A 54 1.60 -1.47 17.46
CA SER A 54 0.42 -1.00 16.73
C SER A 54 -0.79 -1.85 17.05
N ASP A 55 -1.96 -1.23 17.09
CA ASP A 55 -3.26 -1.89 17.27
C ASP A 55 -4.09 -1.86 15.97
N ILE A 56 -3.49 -1.45 14.84
CA ILE A 56 -4.20 -1.26 13.57
C ILE A 56 -4.41 -2.58 12.85
N THR A 57 -3.35 -3.32 12.60
CA THR A 57 -3.38 -4.53 11.77
C THR A 57 -2.65 -5.68 12.45
N PHE A 58 -3.37 -6.80 12.59
CA PHE A 58 -2.77 -8.09 12.91
C PHE A 58 -2.61 -8.93 11.65
N LEU A 59 -1.42 -9.52 11.49
CA LEU A 59 -1.08 -10.33 10.34
C LEU A 59 -0.31 -11.57 10.82
N ASP A 60 -0.85 -12.77 10.49
CA ASP A 60 -0.14 -14.03 10.64
C ASP A 60 0.08 -14.68 9.27
N GLY A 61 1.34 -14.67 8.83
CA GLY A 61 1.71 -15.22 7.52
C GLY A 61 1.76 -16.75 7.49
N GLU A 62 1.93 -17.43 8.64
CA GLU A 62 1.93 -18.89 8.71
C GLU A 62 0.49 -19.43 8.61
N GLU A 63 -0.43 -18.83 9.36
CA GLU A 63 -1.83 -19.21 9.37
C GLU A 63 -2.66 -18.56 8.24
N GLY A 64 -2.12 -17.54 7.57
CA GLY A 64 -2.83 -16.81 6.51
C GLY A 64 -3.95 -15.92 7.05
N ILE A 65 -3.72 -15.26 8.18
CA ILE A 65 -4.69 -14.39 8.86
C ILE A 65 -4.36 -12.94 8.60
N LEU A 66 -5.37 -12.13 8.31
CA LEU A 66 -5.30 -10.66 8.26
C LEU A 66 -6.54 -10.08 8.97
N ARG A 67 -6.30 -9.16 9.91
CA ARG A 67 -7.37 -8.46 10.63
C ARG A 67 -7.07 -6.97 10.72
N TYR A 68 -8.09 -6.12 10.54
CA TYR A 68 -8.02 -4.70 10.86
C TYR A 68 -8.79 -4.42 12.14
N ARG A 69 -8.12 -3.89 13.15
CA ARG A 69 -8.73 -3.59 14.45
C ARG A 69 -9.50 -4.79 15.05
N GLY A 70 -8.99 -6.00 14.84
CA GLY A 70 -9.60 -7.25 15.32
C GLY A 70 -10.65 -7.87 14.39
N TYR A 71 -11.16 -7.15 13.38
CA TYR A 71 -12.10 -7.69 12.40
C TYR A 71 -11.39 -8.44 11.28
N SER A 72 -11.90 -9.61 10.90
CA SER A 72 -11.32 -10.41 9.82
C SER A 72 -11.44 -9.69 8.48
N ILE A 73 -10.43 -9.87 7.62
CA ILE A 73 -10.44 -9.26 6.27
C ILE A 73 -11.59 -9.81 5.42
N GLU A 74 -11.98 -11.07 5.64
CA GLU A 74 -13.09 -11.72 4.96
C GLU A 74 -14.42 -11.03 5.29
N ASP A 75 -14.69 -10.80 6.59
CA ASP A 75 -15.90 -10.12 7.02
C ASP A 75 -15.97 -8.67 6.51
N LEU A 76 -14.86 -7.95 6.60
CA LEU A 76 -14.79 -6.56 6.14
C LEU A 76 -15.02 -6.46 4.64
N ALA A 77 -14.40 -7.32 3.83
CA ALA A 77 -14.58 -7.30 2.39
C ALA A 77 -15.95 -7.77 1.90
N ASP A 78 -16.67 -8.56 2.71
CA ASP A 78 -18.00 -9.06 2.37
C ASP A 78 -19.14 -8.13 2.83
N LYS A 79 -18.96 -7.45 3.97
CA LYS A 79 -20.04 -6.76 4.69
C LYS A 79 -19.92 -5.25 4.76
N ALA A 80 -18.75 -4.68 4.50
CA ALA A 80 -18.47 -3.26 4.61
C ALA A 80 -18.10 -2.62 3.26
N ASP A 81 -18.22 -1.30 3.15
CA ASP A 81 -17.65 -0.51 2.06
C ASP A 81 -16.28 0.07 2.43
N PHE A 82 -15.58 0.63 1.45
CA PHE A 82 -14.23 1.16 1.63
C PHE A 82 -14.17 2.34 2.63
N LEU A 83 -15.18 3.21 2.67
CA LEU A 83 -15.18 4.33 3.62
C LEU A 83 -15.47 3.86 5.04
N GLU A 84 -16.32 2.85 5.22
CA GLU A 84 -16.56 2.21 6.51
C GLU A 84 -15.28 1.58 7.07
N VAL A 85 -14.55 0.82 6.24
CA VAL A 85 -13.27 0.23 6.62
C VAL A 85 -12.20 1.31 6.83
N SER A 86 -12.19 2.37 6.02
CA SER A 86 -11.29 3.51 6.22
C SER A 86 -11.50 4.18 7.59
N TYR A 87 -12.77 4.36 7.96
CA TYR A 87 -13.11 4.89 9.28
C TYR A 87 -12.61 3.98 10.40
N LEU A 88 -12.89 2.67 10.31
CA LEU A 88 -12.42 1.67 11.25
C LEU A 88 -10.90 1.72 11.44
N VAL A 89 -10.15 1.64 10.37
CA VAL A 89 -8.67 1.61 10.38
C VAL A 89 -8.12 2.88 11.04
N ILE A 90 -8.66 4.06 10.69
CA ILE A 90 -8.16 5.36 11.16
C ILE A 90 -8.60 5.68 12.59
N PHE A 91 -9.84 5.37 12.96
CA PHE A 91 -10.42 5.80 14.23
C PHE A 91 -10.53 4.69 15.28
N GLY A 92 -10.40 3.43 14.87
CA GLY A 92 -10.29 2.28 15.79
C GLY A 92 -11.56 1.45 15.94
N GLU A 93 -12.73 2.01 15.61
CA GLU A 93 -14.03 1.35 15.74
C GLU A 93 -14.84 1.49 14.44
N LEU A 94 -15.73 0.52 14.17
CA LEU A 94 -16.69 0.62 13.07
C LEU A 94 -17.63 1.82 13.29
N PRO A 95 -17.88 2.63 12.25
CA PRO A 95 -18.79 3.76 12.40
C PRO A 95 -20.24 3.30 12.57
N THR A 96 -20.99 4.04 13.35
CA THR A 96 -22.46 4.00 13.24
C THR A 96 -22.90 4.57 11.88
N LYS A 97 -24.09 4.23 11.42
CA LYS A 97 -24.65 4.79 10.17
C LYS A 97 -24.53 6.31 10.10
N LYS A 98 -24.85 7.00 11.19
CA LYS A 98 -24.76 8.48 11.28
C LYS A 98 -23.31 8.98 11.17
N GLN A 99 -22.37 8.27 11.78
CA GLN A 99 -20.95 8.63 11.68
C GLN A 99 -20.41 8.42 10.27
N LEU A 100 -20.79 7.32 9.61
CA LEU A 100 -20.40 7.06 8.23
C LEU A 100 -20.96 8.12 7.26
N GLU A 101 -22.25 8.43 7.36
CA GLU A 101 -22.89 9.49 6.57
C GLU A 101 -22.20 10.85 6.80
N GLN A 102 -21.86 11.16 8.05
CA GLN A 102 -21.14 12.39 8.38
C GLN A 102 -19.72 12.39 7.79
N PHE A 103 -19.00 11.28 7.90
CA PHE A 103 -17.64 11.13 7.38
C PHE A 103 -17.59 11.29 5.86
N GLU A 104 -18.50 10.63 5.15
CA GLU A 104 -18.64 10.76 3.70
C GLU A 104 -18.95 12.21 3.30
N ASN A 105 -19.91 12.86 3.97
CA ASN A 105 -20.27 14.26 3.71
C ASN A 105 -19.11 15.21 3.99
N ASP A 106 -18.31 14.95 5.03
CA ASP A 106 -17.16 15.80 5.36
C ASP A 106 -16.01 15.59 4.37
N ILE A 107 -15.76 14.38 3.89
CA ILE A 107 -14.80 14.12 2.79
C ILE A 107 -15.21 14.91 1.55
N ARG A 108 -16.50 14.89 1.18
CA ARG A 108 -17.03 15.64 0.01
C ARG A 108 -16.70 17.13 0.04
N LYS A 109 -16.72 17.76 1.22
CA LYS A 109 -16.38 19.18 1.40
C LYS A 109 -14.93 19.51 1.02
N TYR A 110 -14.03 18.51 1.08
CA TYR A 110 -12.59 18.70 0.87
C TYR A 110 -12.07 18.10 -0.45
N THR A 111 -12.94 17.66 -1.34
CA THR A 111 -12.56 17.11 -2.63
C THR A 111 -12.06 18.16 -3.62
N LEU A 112 -12.47 19.42 -3.43
CA LEU A 112 -11.97 20.50 -4.27
C LEU A 112 -10.52 20.82 -3.93
N VAL A 113 -9.63 20.75 -4.92
CA VAL A 113 -8.24 21.16 -4.82
C VAL A 113 -8.07 22.60 -5.31
N ASN A 114 -7.03 23.29 -4.85
CA ASN A 114 -6.73 24.64 -5.28
C ASN A 114 -6.48 24.67 -6.79
N GLU A 115 -6.99 25.70 -7.47
CA GLU A 115 -6.86 25.83 -8.93
C GLU A 115 -5.39 25.91 -9.38
N GLU A 116 -4.51 26.48 -8.55
CA GLU A 116 -3.07 26.54 -8.81
C GLU A 116 -2.41 25.16 -8.93
N MET A 117 -3.03 24.10 -8.38
CA MET A 117 -2.56 22.73 -8.56
C MET A 117 -2.59 22.30 -10.03
N LYS A 118 -3.44 22.92 -10.87
CA LYS A 118 -3.46 22.67 -12.32
C LYS A 118 -2.16 23.15 -12.97
N ASN A 119 -1.60 24.29 -12.54
CA ASN A 119 -0.32 24.78 -13.06
C ASN A 119 0.82 23.79 -12.74
N ILE A 120 0.74 23.13 -11.58
CA ILE A 120 1.75 22.15 -11.17
C ILE A 120 1.63 20.88 -12.03
N ILE A 121 0.42 20.34 -12.21
CA ILE A 121 0.23 19.13 -13.02
C ILE A 121 0.49 19.42 -14.50
N ASP A 122 0.22 20.64 -15.00
CA ASP A 122 0.47 21.03 -16.38
C ASP A 122 1.95 21.11 -16.71
N GLY A 123 2.80 21.35 -15.72
CA GLY A 123 4.25 21.32 -15.86
C GLY A 123 4.83 19.92 -16.12
N PHE A 124 4.11 18.85 -15.85
CA PHE A 124 4.59 17.49 -16.13
C PHE A 124 4.40 17.10 -17.60
N PRO A 125 5.34 16.36 -18.21
CA PRO A 125 5.14 15.78 -19.53
C PRO A 125 4.03 14.72 -19.49
N LYS A 126 3.31 14.53 -20.59
CA LYS A 126 2.26 13.50 -20.69
C LYS A 126 2.78 12.07 -20.44
N THR A 127 4.06 11.85 -20.68
CA THR A 127 4.75 10.57 -20.50
C THR A 127 5.24 10.35 -19.05
N ALA A 128 5.01 11.33 -18.14
CA ALA A 128 5.39 11.16 -16.75
C ALA A 128 4.59 10.01 -16.10
N HIS A 129 5.29 9.16 -15.36
CA HIS A 129 4.63 8.06 -14.66
C HIS A 129 3.66 8.58 -13.61
N PRO A 130 2.39 8.10 -13.56
CA PRO A 130 1.36 8.61 -12.66
C PRO A 130 1.75 8.63 -11.18
N MET A 131 2.53 7.65 -10.71
CA MET A 131 3.01 7.62 -9.33
C MET A 131 3.97 8.77 -8.99
N GLY A 132 4.86 9.14 -9.90
CA GLY A 132 5.76 10.29 -9.72
C GLY A 132 4.99 11.60 -9.68
N VAL A 133 3.99 11.74 -10.54
CA VAL A 133 3.08 12.89 -10.54
C VAL A 133 2.28 12.93 -9.24
N LEU A 134 1.68 11.82 -8.81
CA LEU A 134 0.89 11.73 -7.58
C LEU A 134 1.71 12.09 -6.34
N SER A 135 2.94 11.56 -6.21
CA SER A 135 3.83 11.91 -5.11
C SER A 135 4.11 13.41 -5.07
N SER A 136 4.43 14.00 -6.23
CA SER A 136 4.71 15.43 -6.36
C SER A 136 3.49 16.28 -6.01
N LEU A 137 2.30 15.95 -6.53
CA LEU A 137 1.06 16.68 -6.23
C LEU A 137 0.67 16.54 -4.76
N THR A 138 0.86 15.36 -4.16
CA THR A 138 0.60 15.16 -2.73
C THR A 138 1.55 15.99 -1.86
N SER A 139 2.83 16.06 -2.23
CA SER A 139 3.80 16.94 -1.58
C SER A 139 3.42 18.42 -1.72
N ALA A 140 2.99 18.86 -2.92
CA ALA A 140 2.58 20.22 -3.17
C ALA A 140 1.40 20.67 -2.29
N LEU A 141 0.51 19.77 -1.86
CA LEU A 141 -0.56 20.09 -0.92
C LEU A 141 -0.05 20.69 0.40
N THR A 142 1.19 20.43 0.79
CA THR A 142 1.80 21.03 2.00
C THR A 142 1.89 22.56 1.88
N ALA A 143 2.14 23.09 0.68
CA ALA A 143 2.19 24.53 0.45
C ALA A 143 0.82 25.21 0.63
N PHE A 144 -0.25 24.50 0.28
CA PHE A 144 -1.63 24.97 0.44
C PHE A 144 -2.22 24.67 1.83
N ASN A 145 -1.55 23.85 2.63
CA ASN A 145 -1.94 23.47 3.99
C ASN A 145 -0.72 23.55 4.93
N PRO A 146 -0.16 24.74 5.16
CA PRO A 146 1.14 24.89 5.86
C PRO A 146 1.04 24.59 7.36
N LYS A 147 -0.17 24.59 7.94
CA LYS A 147 -0.36 24.30 9.36
C LYS A 147 -0.17 22.80 9.61
N VAL A 148 0.79 22.46 10.46
CA VAL A 148 0.94 21.09 10.96
C VAL A 148 -0.22 20.76 11.89
N VAL A 149 -0.85 19.61 11.65
CA VAL A 149 -2.02 19.15 12.40
C VAL A 149 -1.65 18.91 13.86
N ASN A 150 -2.43 19.47 14.78
CA ASN A 150 -2.35 19.10 16.18
C ASN A 150 -3.09 17.78 16.41
N VAL A 151 -2.33 16.69 16.60
CA VAL A 151 -2.91 15.33 16.76
C VAL A 151 -3.64 15.14 18.08
N ASP A 152 -3.35 15.97 19.11
CA ASP A 152 -4.05 15.97 20.38
C ASP A 152 -5.43 16.70 20.29
N ASN A 153 -5.72 17.35 19.14
CA ASN A 153 -7.01 17.98 18.85
C ASN A 153 -7.79 17.08 17.88
N GLU A 154 -8.74 16.32 18.41
CA GLU A 154 -9.57 15.38 17.64
C GLU A 154 -10.25 16.02 16.41
N LYS A 155 -10.74 17.26 16.54
CA LYS A 155 -11.39 17.97 15.45
C LYS A 155 -10.41 18.30 14.32
N GLU A 156 -9.22 18.82 14.66
CA GLU A 156 -8.19 19.12 13.65
C GLU A 156 -7.72 17.83 12.96
N MET A 157 -7.57 16.74 13.74
CA MET A 157 -7.17 15.45 13.19
C MET A 157 -8.24 14.88 12.26
N TYR A 158 -9.52 14.91 12.67
CA TYR A 158 -10.64 14.47 11.83
C TYR A 158 -10.72 15.28 10.53
N GLU A 159 -10.59 16.60 10.60
CA GLU A 159 -10.59 17.48 9.43
C GLU A 159 -9.40 17.16 8.48
N ALA A 160 -8.23 16.90 9.02
CA ALA A 160 -7.05 16.52 8.23
C ALA A 160 -7.24 15.18 7.51
N VAL A 161 -7.88 14.21 8.15
CA VAL A 161 -8.27 12.94 7.55
C VAL A 161 -9.20 13.17 6.35
N CYS A 162 -10.29 13.89 6.56
CA CYS A 162 -11.27 14.17 5.50
C CYS A 162 -10.65 14.92 4.32
N LYS A 163 -9.78 15.91 4.59
CA LYS A 163 -9.01 16.63 3.56
C LYS A 163 -8.11 15.70 2.76
N THR A 164 -7.41 14.81 3.46
CA THR A 164 -6.46 13.90 2.81
C THR A 164 -7.19 12.90 1.94
N MET A 165 -8.24 12.26 2.46
CA MET A 165 -9.07 11.32 1.71
C MET A 165 -9.67 11.95 0.44
N GLY A 166 -10.29 13.14 0.58
CA GLY A 166 -10.96 13.80 -0.54
C GLY A 166 -9.98 14.30 -1.62
N LYS A 167 -8.93 15.00 -1.22
CA LYS A 167 -7.96 15.59 -2.18
C LYS A 167 -7.11 14.51 -2.87
N PHE A 168 -6.71 13.48 -2.13
CA PHE A 168 -5.87 12.42 -2.70
C PHE A 168 -6.57 11.67 -3.81
N LEU A 169 -7.86 11.33 -3.67
CA LEU A 169 -8.65 10.68 -4.71
C LEU A 169 -8.67 11.51 -6.00
N VAL A 170 -8.94 12.81 -5.88
CA VAL A 170 -8.99 13.72 -7.03
C VAL A 170 -7.63 13.82 -7.71
N LEU A 171 -6.56 14.02 -6.94
CA LEU A 171 -5.20 14.10 -7.50
C LEU A 171 -4.76 12.78 -8.16
N ALA A 172 -5.10 11.64 -7.57
CA ALA A 172 -4.81 10.34 -8.15
C ALA A 172 -5.47 10.17 -9.53
N THR A 173 -6.73 10.55 -9.67
CA THR A 173 -7.42 10.47 -10.96
C THR A 173 -6.93 11.54 -11.97
N TRP A 174 -6.51 12.70 -11.50
CA TRP A 174 -5.92 13.72 -12.35
C TRP A 174 -4.62 13.26 -13.01
N THR A 175 -3.84 12.38 -12.37
CA THR A 175 -2.64 11.82 -13.01
C THR A 175 -2.97 11.06 -14.29
N PHE A 176 -4.04 10.25 -14.26
CA PHE A 176 -4.55 9.57 -15.44
C PHE A 176 -5.08 10.53 -16.51
N ARG A 177 -5.85 11.54 -16.09
CA ARG A 177 -6.40 12.54 -17.03
C ARG A 177 -5.28 13.29 -17.76
N LYS A 178 -4.21 13.61 -17.02
CA LYS A 178 -3.02 14.27 -17.60
C LYS A 178 -2.32 13.39 -18.63
N SER A 179 -2.04 12.13 -18.31
CA SER A 179 -1.37 11.20 -19.23
C SER A 179 -2.23 10.94 -20.48
N SER A 180 -3.54 10.81 -20.31
CA SER A 180 -4.50 10.63 -21.40
C SER A 180 -4.75 11.89 -22.24
N GLY A 181 -4.37 13.08 -21.74
CA GLY A 181 -4.64 14.37 -22.40
C GLY A 181 -6.09 14.81 -22.35
N TYR A 182 -6.86 14.29 -21.39
CA TYR A 182 -8.26 14.66 -21.17
C TYR A 182 -8.40 15.83 -20.18
N PRO A 183 -9.54 16.59 -20.25
CA PRO A 183 -9.86 17.60 -19.24
C PRO A 183 -9.90 17.01 -17.83
N LEU A 184 -9.47 17.76 -16.83
CA LEU A 184 -9.55 17.34 -15.44
C LEU A 184 -11.01 17.34 -14.98
N ASN A 185 -11.45 16.25 -14.35
CA ASN A 185 -12.78 16.13 -13.76
C ASN A 185 -12.81 16.52 -12.30
N TYR A 186 -13.99 16.91 -11.83
CA TYR A 186 -14.26 17.27 -10.43
C TYR A 186 -15.21 16.25 -9.80
N TYR A 187 -15.16 16.16 -8.48
CA TYR A 187 -15.98 15.26 -7.69
C TYR A 187 -17.48 15.59 -7.82
N ASP A 188 -18.31 14.57 -7.98
CA ASP A 188 -19.77 14.68 -7.99
C ASP A 188 -20.32 14.30 -6.60
N ASN A 189 -20.90 15.30 -5.92
CA ASN A 189 -21.41 15.13 -4.56
C ASN A 189 -22.64 14.20 -4.47
N THR A 190 -23.24 13.80 -5.60
CA THR A 190 -24.37 12.87 -5.65
C THR A 190 -23.97 11.41 -5.71
N LYS A 191 -22.66 11.13 -5.87
CA LYS A 191 -22.10 9.80 -6.06
C LYS A 191 -21.27 9.37 -4.85
N GLY A 192 -21.17 8.05 -4.65
CA GLY A 192 -20.30 7.45 -3.66
C GLY A 192 -18.80 7.63 -3.98
N TYR A 193 -17.95 7.33 -3.01
CA TYR A 193 -16.49 7.56 -3.13
C TYR A 193 -15.86 6.75 -4.28
N VAL A 194 -16.16 5.45 -4.35
CA VAL A 194 -15.62 4.55 -5.39
C VAL A 194 -16.27 4.81 -6.76
N GLU A 195 -17.56 5.16 -6.79
CA GLU A 195 -18.21 5.61 -8.02
C GLU A 195 -17.52 6.86 -8.59
N ASN A 196 -17.20 7.83 -7.71
CA ASN A 196 -16.48 9.03 -8.11
C ASN A 196 -15.08 8.73 -8.66
N PHE A 197 -14.36 7.73 -8.11
CA PHE A 197 -13.08 7.33 -8.69
C PHE A 197 -13.24 6.98 -10.18
N MET A 198 -14.17 6.10 -10.53
CA MET A 198 -14.41 5.69 -11.92
C MET A 198 -14.86 6.86 -12.80
N ARG A 199 -15.77 7.69 -12.29
CA ARG A 199 -16.25 8.86 -13.00
C ARG A 199 -15.14 9.87 -13.25
N LEU A 200 -14.34 10.18 -12.24
CA LEU A 200 -13.21 11.11 -12.35
C LEU A 200 -12.19 10.64 -13.40
N MET A 201 -11.97 9.33 -13.52
CA MET A 201 -11.10 8.77 -14.54
C MET A 201 -11.72 8.84 -15.94
N PHE A 202 -12.91 8.32 -16.12
CA PHE A 202 -13.43 7.93 -17.42
C PHE A 202 -14.54 8.81 -17.99
N GLU A 203 -15.26 9.59 -17.18
CA GLU A 203 -16.31 10.46 -17.69
C GLU A 203 -15.76 11.54 -18.61
N LEU A 204 -16.39 11.67 -19.77
CA LEU A 204 -16.07 12.68 -20.76
C LEU A 204 -17.14 13.79 -20.76
N PRO A 205 -16.79 15.04 -21.13
CA PRO A 205 -17.76 16.12 -21.24
C PRO A 205 -18.87 15.85 -22.26
N THR A 206 -18.67 14.85 -23.14
CA THR A 206 -19.60 14.48 -24.23
C THR A 206 -20.74 13.57 -23.80
N GLY A 207 -20.69 13.02 -22.60
CA GLY A 207 -21.75 12.15 -22.08
C GLY A 207 -21.46 11.59 -20.69
N PRO A 208 -22.51 11.21 -19.94
CA PRO A 208 -22.37 10.65 -18.61
C PRO A 208 -21.66 9.28 -18.66
N TYR A 209 -20.87 9.00 -17.65
CA TYR A 209 -20.25 7.69 -17.44
C TYR A 209 -21.17 6.81 -16.59
N THR A 210 -21.68 5.73 -17.18
CA THR A 210 -22.52 4.77 -16.47
C THR A 210 -21.64 3.72 -15.81
N ILE A 211 -21.71 3.63 -14.49
CA ILE A 211 -20.92 2.70 -13.70
C ILE A 211 -21.76 1.46 -13.39
N ASN A 212 -21.16 0.28 -13.63
CA ASN A 212 -21.79 -0.99 -13.27
C ASN A 212 -21.60 -1.24 -11.75
N PRO A 213 -22.67 -1.54 -10.98
CA PRO A 213 -22.56 -1.81 -9.53
C PRO A 213 -21.61 -2.97 -9.17
N VAL A 214 -21.47 -3.98 -10.05
CA VAL A 214 -20.52 -5.09 -9.85
C VAL A 214 -19.07 -4.57 -9.87
N VAL A 215 -18.79 -3.60 -10.76
CA VAL A 215 -17.48 -2.94 -10.83
C VAL A 215 -17.20 -2.14 -9.57
N VAL A 216 -18.18 -1.38 -9.08
CA VAL A 216 -18.04 -0.61 -7.82
C VAL A 216 -17.74 -1.54 -6.67
N SER A 217 -18.51 -2.63 -6.51
CA SER A 217 -18.30 -3.63 -5.45
C SER A 217 -16.92 -4.29 -5.53
N ALA A 218 -16.43 -4.61 -6.72
CA ALA A 218 -15.12 -5.19 -6.90
C ALA A 218 -13.99 -4.22 -6.52
N LEU A 219 -14.13 -2.92 -6.86
CA LEU A 219 -13.18 -1.89 -6.49
C LEU A 219 -13.21 -1.58 -5.00
N ASP A 220 -14.40 -1.56 -4.36
CA ASP A 220 -14.53 -1.46 -2.90
C ASP A 220 -13.72 -2.55 -2.21
N LYS A 221 -13.93 -3.82 -2.62
CA LYS A 221 -13.18 -4.95 -2.10
C LYS A 221 -11.68 -4.78 -2.31
N LEU A 222 -11.25 -4.39 -3.51
CA LEU A 222 -9.83 -4.14 -3.80
C LEU A 222 -9.23 -3.09 -2.86
N PHE A 223 -9.90 -1.98 -2.66
CA PHE A 223 -9.40 -0.93 -1.78
C PHE A 223 -9.37 -1.37 -0.32
N ILE A 224 -10.38 -2.11 0.15
CA ILE A 224 -10.41 -2.72 1.49
C ILE A 224 -9.20 -3.65 1.70
N LEU A 225 -8.95 -4.56 0.75
CA LEU A 225 -7.84 -5.53 0.82
C LEU A 225 -6.45 -4.87 0.82
N HIS A 226 -6.36 -3.62 0.38
CA HIS A 226 -5.13 -2.84 0.35
C HIS A 226 -5.01 -1.82 1.50
N ALA A 227 -6.06 -1.64 2.34
CA ALA A 227 -6.15 -0.52 3.28
C ALA A 227 -4.98 -0.44 4.26
N ASP A 228 -4.52 -1.57 4.80
CA ASP A 228 -3.27 -1.66 5.57
C ASP A 228 -2.63 -3.04 5.45
N HIS A 229 -1.36 -3.15 5.78
CA HIS A 229 -0.65 -4.43 5.79
C HIS A 229 0.61 -4.30 6.66
N GLU A 230 0.42 -3.91 7.93
CA GLU A 230 1.48 -3.79 8.93
C GLU A 230 2.63 -2.86 8.48
N GLN A 231 3.87 -3.14 8.90
CA GLN A 231 5.07 -2.35 8.62
C GLN A 231 5.72 -2.73 7.27
N ASN A 232 4.99 -2.58 6.18
CA ASN A 232 5.58 -2.62 4.84
C ASN A 232 6.44 -1.38 4.56
N CYS A 233 7.21 -1.39 3.47
CA CYS A 233 8.16 -0.32 3.15
C CYS A 233 7.52 1.08 3.12
N SER A 234 6.35 1.25 2.49
CA SER A 234 5.70 2.57 2.41
C SER A 234 5.13 3.02 3.76
N THR A 235 4.54 2.11 4.53
CA THR A 235 4.04 2.41 5.88
C THR A 235 5.17 2.82 6.82
N SER A 236 6.28 2.07 6.84
CA SER A 236 7.48 2.41 7.61
C SER A 236 8.08 3.74 7.17
N THR A 237 8.04 4.06 5.87
CA THR A 237 8.47 5.36 5.33
C THR A 237 7.58 6.50 5.82
N VAL A 238 6.24 6.33 5.84
CA VAL A 238 5.30 7.30 6.38
C VAL A 238 5.57 7.56 7.86
N ARG A 239 5.79 6.51 8.67
CA ARG A 239 6.15 6.65 10.08
C ARG A 239 7.52 7.32 10.23
N MET A 240 8.53 6.94 9.45
CA MET A 240 9.87 7.52 9.50
C MET A 240 9.85 9.03 9.23
N VAL A 241 9.20 9.46 8.16
CA VAL A 241 9.07 10.88 7.82
C VAL A 241 8.22 11.61 8.85
N GLY A 242 7.08 11.05 9.25
CA GLY A 242 6.19 11.62 10.26
C GLY A 242 6.83 11.75 11.64
N SER A 243 7.81 10.89 11.99
CA SER A 243 8.52 10.94 13.28
C SER A 243 9.32 12.23 13.47
N SER A 244 9.70 12.89 12.37
CA SER A 244 10.31 14.24 12.42
C SER A 244 9.31 15.37 12.68
N GLN A 245 8.05 15.03 12.95
CA GLN A 245 6.91 15.94 13.07
C GLN A 245 6.52 16.64 11.77
N SER A 246 6.94 16.12 10.62
CA SER A 246 6.46 16.61 9.32
C SER A 246 4.95 16.36 9.15
N GLY A 247 4.29 17.21 8.36
CA GLY A 247 2.85 17.16 8.14
C GLY A 247 2.40 15.90 7.43
N LEU A 248 1.10 15.60 7.53
CA LEU A 248 0.48 14.39 6.98
C LEU A 248 0.70 14.26 5.46
N PHE A 249 0.49 15.32 4.67
CA PHE A 249 0.71 15.28 3.22
C PHE A 249 2.17 14.95 2.83
N ALA A 250 3.15 15.52 3.54
CA ALA A 250 4.56 15.22 3.30
C ALA A 250 4.88 13.75 3.59
N SER A 251 4.35 13.21 4.69
CA SER A 251 4.53 11.81 5.06
C SER A 251 3.86 10.87 4.07
N ILE A 252 2.63 11.17 3.63
CA ILE A 252 1.92 10.41 2.60
C ILE A 252 2.66 10.44 1.26
N SER A 253 3.16 11.62 0.83
CA SER A 253 3.97 11.73 -0.39
C SER A 253 5.20 10.82 -0.37
N ALA A 254 5.89 10.74 0.77
CA ALA A 254 7.01 9.81 0.94
C ALA A 254 6.56 8.34 0.88
N GLY A 255 5.40 8.02 1.45
CA GLY A 255 4.76 6.70 1.32
C GLY A 255 4.45 6.34 -0.13
N VAL A 256 3.89 7.28 -0.90
CA VAL A 256 3.64 7.11 -2.36
C VAL A 256 4.94 6.83 -3.11
N SER A 257 6.01 7.58 -2.81
CA SER A 257 7.32 7.37 -3.43
C SER A 257 7.90 6.00 -3.11
N ALA A 258 7.78 5.54 -1.86
CA ALA A 258 8.25 4.20 -1.45
C ALA A 258 7.40 3.09 -2.09
N LEU A 259 6.07 3.30 -2.20
CA LEU A 259 5.17 2.34 -2.83
C LEU A 259 5.49 2.14 -4.32
N TRP A 260 5.93 3.18 -5.01
CA TRP A 260 6.28 3.11 -6.43
C TRP A 260 7.48 2.21 -6.73
N GLY A 261 8.30 1.89 -5.73
CA GLY A 261 9.47 1.02 -5.92
C GLY A 261 9.10 -0.37 -6.45
N PRO A 262 9.87 -0.95 -7.42
CA PRO A 262 9.55 -2.23 -8.04
C PRO A 262 9.57 -3.42 -7.07
N LEU A 263 10.22 -3.27 -5.92
CA LEU A 263 10.24 -4.29 -4.87
C LEU A 263 9.06 -4.17 -3.88
N HIS A 264 8.16 -3.21 -4.08
CA HIS A 264 7.01 -2.98 -3.20
C HIS A 264 5.69 -2.98 -3.96
N GLY A 265 5.20 -1.85 -4.46
CA GLY A 265 3.87 -1.75 -5.08
C GLY A 265 3.83 -2.07 -6.59
N GLY A 266 4.96 -2.40 -7.22
CA GLY A 266 5.03 -2.70 -8.64
C GLY A 266 4.63 -4.14 -9.03
N ALA A 267 4.24 -4.98 -8.08
CA ALA A 267 4.00 -6.40 -8.36
C ALA A 267 2.81 -6.65 -9.29
N ASN A 268 1.70 -5.94 -9.12
CA ASN A 268 0.52 -6.09 -9.99
C ASN A 268 0.77 -5.56 -11.41
N GLN A 269 1.56 -4.51 -11.57
CA GLN A 269 2.03 -4.05 -12.88
C GLN A 269 2.91 -5.12 -13.55
N ALA A 270 3.87 -5.68 -12.81
CA ALA A 270 4.75 -6.73 -13.32
C ALA A 270 4.00 -8.00 -13.75
N VAL A 271 2.88 -8.33 -13.11
CA VAL A 271 2.00 -9.43 -13.54
C VAL A 271 1.48 -9.18 -14.96
N LEU A 272 0.93 -8.00 -15.22
CA LEU A 272 0.37 -7.69 -16.55
C LEU A 272 1.45 -7.60 -17.62
N GLU A 273 2.59 -6.99 -17.32
CA GLU A 273 3.74 -6.94 -18.23
C GLU A 273 4.23 -8.36 -18.60
N MET A 274 4.26 -9.26 -17.62
CA MET A 274 4.58 -10.68 -17.84
C MET A 274 3.53 -11.36 -18.74
N LEU A 275 2.23 -11.16 -18.46
CA LEU A 275 1.15 -11.76 -19.24
C LEU A 275 1.14 -11.24 -20.69
N GLU A 276 1.38 -9.96 -20.90
CA GLU A 276 1.51 -9.35 -22.22
C GLU A 276 2.76 -9.85 -22.98
N ALA A 277 3.87 -10.08 -22.27
CA ALA A 277 5.07 -10.68 -22.86
C ALA A 277 4.80 -12.13 -23.31
N ILE A 278 4.08 -12.90 -22.48
CA ILE A 278 3.66 -14.26 -22.85
C ILE A 278 2.74 -14.22 -24.10
N GLN A 279 1.77 -13.30 -24.15
CA GLN A 279 0.91 -13.14 -25.30
C GLN A 279 1.68 -12.82 -26.59
N LYS A 280 2.64 -11.89 -26.52
CA LYS A 280 3.50 -11.50 -27.64
C LYS A 280 4.36 -12.66 -28.18
N ASP A 281 4.74 -13.57 -27.28
CA ASP A 281 5.53 -14.79 -27.62
C ASP A 281 4.64 -16.00 -27.97
N GLY A 282 3.41 -15.77 -28.39
CA GLY A 282 2.50 -16.79 -28.89
C GLY A 282 1.48 -17.34 -27.88
N GLY A 283 1.48 -16.87 -26.62
CA GLY A 283 0.45 -17.18 -25.61
C GLY A 283 0.54 -18.58 -25.00
N ASP A 284 1.68 -19.28 -25.13
CA ASP A 284 1.86 -20.63 -24.62
C ASP A 284 2.18 -20.62 -23.11
N ALA A 285 1.14 -20.75 -22.28
CA ALA A 285 1.24 -20.79 -20.82
C ALA A 285 2.09 -21.97 -20.33
N ASP A 286 2.02 -23.15 -20.98
CA ASP A 286 2.74 -24.35 -20.55
C ASP A 286 4.25 -24.20 -20.72
N LYS A 287 4.68 -23.52 -21.81
CA LYS A 287 6.08 -23.12 -22.02
C LYS A 287 6.60 -22.27 -20.87
N TYR A 288 5.85 -21.30 -20.43
CA TYR A 288 6.25 -20.39 -19.36
C TYR A 288 6.17 -21.02 -17.97
N MET A 289 5.26 -21.97 -17.76
CA MET A 289 5.24 -22.79 -16.55
C MET A 289 6.50 -23.66 -16.46
N ALA A 290 6.97 -24.22 -17.57
CA ALA A 290 8.23 -24.97 -17.62
C ALA A 290 9.43 -24.06 -17.30
N LYS A 291 9.51 -22.87 -17.90
CA LYS A 291 10.56 -21.86 -17.58
C LYS A 291 10.56 -21.46 -16.10
N ALA A 292 9.38 -21.26 -15.49
CA ALA A 292 9.27 -20.90 -14.07
C ALA A 292 9.82 -22.00 -13.12
N LYS A 293 9.84 -23.24 -13.55
CA LYS A 293 10.41 -24.38 -12.80
C LYS A 293 11.91 -24.54 -12.99
N ASP A 294 12.45 -24.02 -14.08
CA ASP A 294 13.88 -24.06 -14.39
C ASP A 294 14.62 -23.01 -13.54
N LYS A 295 15.57 -23.46 -12.74
CA LYS A 295 16.38 -22.56 -11.89
C LYS A 295 17.37 -21.71 -12.69
N ASP A 296 17.77 -22.19 -13.85
CA ASP A 296 18.75 -21.53 -14.72
C ASP A 296 18.07 -20.53 -15.67
N ASP A 297 16.75 -20.61 -15.88
CA ASP A 297 15.98 -19.62 -16.62
C ASP A 297 15.75 -18.36 -15.76
N PRO A 298 16.00 -17.16 -16.30
CA PRO A 298 15.77 -15.90 -15.58
C PRO A 298 14.28 -15.58 -15.37
N PHE A 299 13.38 -16.26 -16.09
CA PHE A 299 11.94 -16.02 -15.97
C PHE A 299 11.43 -16.31 -14.56
N ARG A 300 10.54 -15.43 -14.07
CA ARG A 300 9.86 -15.59 -12.78
C ARG A 300 8.36 -15.38 -12.99
N LEU A 301 7.57 -16.26 -12.40
CA LEU A 301 6.12 -16.17 -12.42
C LEU A 301 5.67 -15.06 -11.44
N MET A 302 5.36 -13.88 -11.98
CA MET A 302 4.94 -12.73 -11.19
C MET A 302 3.52 -12.91 -10.67
N GLY A 303 3.24 -12.43 -9.44
CA GLY A 303 1.94 -12.58 -8.80
C GLY A 303 1.69 -13.95 -8.15
N PHE A 304 2.75 -14.76 -8.00
CA PHE A 304 2.70 -16.07 -7.33
C PHE A 304 3.63 -16.09 -6.11
N GLY A 305 3.13 -16.66 -5.02
CA GLY A 305 3.81 -16.63 -3.72
C GLY A 305 3.71 -15.26 -3.04
N HIS A 306 4.14 -15.19 -1.79
CA HIS A 306 4.15 -13.97 -1.00
C HIS A 306 5.33 -13.95 -0.02
N ARG A 307 5.87 -12.75 0.30
CA ARG A 307 7.00 -12.62 1.24
C ARG A 307 6.61 -12.96 2.68
N VAL A 308 5.37 -12.68 3.05
CA VAL A 308 4.83 -12.84 4.40
C VAL A 308 4.03 -14.13 4.51
N TYR A 309 3.03 -14.31 3.64
CA TYR A 309 2.21 -15.52 3.67
C TYR A 309 2.98 -16.73 3.17
N LYS A 310 3.20 -17.70 4.05
CA LYS A 310 3.70 -19.02 3.71
C LYS A 310 2.58 -20.00 3.37
N ASN A 311 1.35 -19.60 3.68
CA ASN A 311 0.13 -20.28 3.29
C ASN A 311 -0.58 -19.43 2.21
N PHE A 312 -1.83 -19.73 1.91
CA PHE A 312 -2.63 -18.99 0.96
C PHE A 312 -2.92 -17.57 1.47
N ASP A 313 -2.69 -16.55 0.63
CA ASP A 313 -3.04 -15.15 0.95
C ASP A 313 -4.58 -15.02 1.07
N PRO A 314 -5.14 -14.67 2.25
CA PRO A 314 -6.59 -14.60 2.45
C PRO A 314 -7.26 -13.62 1.49
N ARG A 315 -6.56 -12.58 1.08
CA ARG A 315 -7.05 -11.59 0.12
C ARG A 315 -7.24 -12.16 -1.28
N ALA A 316 -6.38 -13.09 -1.69
CA ALA A 316 -6.43 -13.68 -3.03
C ALA A 316 -7.74 -14.43 -3.28
N ARG A 317 -8.27 -15.16 -2.27
CA ARG A 317 -9.55 -15.87 -2.39
C ARG A 317 -10.73 -14.93 -2.60
N ILE A 318 -10.73 -13.80 -1.87
CA ILE A 318 -11.79 -12.79 -1.96
C ILE A 318 -11.78 -12.14 -3.33
N ILE A 319 -10.58 -11.70 -3.77
CA ILE A 319 -10.46 -10.94 -5.01
C ILE A 319 -10.61 -11.82 -6.25
N LYS A 320 -10.28 -13.11 -6.16
CA LYS A 320 -10.56 -14.08 -7.23
C LYS A 320 -12.06 -14.12 -7.57
N LYS A 321 -12.90 -14.26 -6.54
CA LYS A 321 -14.35 -14.26 -6.73
C LYS A 321 -14.84 -12.96 -7.39
N ALA A 322 -14.35 -11.81 -6.94
CA ALA A 322 -14.68 -10.52 -7.54
C ALA A 322 -14.19 -10.42 -8.99
N ALA A 323 -13.01 -10.97 -9.33
CA ALA A 323 -12.50 -11.01 -10.69
C ALA A 323 -13.40 -11.83 -11.61
N ASP A 324 -13.82 -13.02 -11.18
CA ASP A 324 -14.74 -13.88 -11.95
C ASP A 324 -16.08 -13.17 -12.19
N GLU A 325 -16.66 -12.50 -11.19
CA GLU A 325 -17.90 -11.73 -11.30
C GLU A 325 -17.78 -10.55 -12.29
N VAL A 326 -16.68 -9.78 -12.22
CA VAL A 326 -16.40 -8.66 -13.14
C VAL A 326 -16.26 -9.16 -14.57
N LEU A 327 -15.46 -10.20 -14.81
CA LEU A 327 -15.24 -10.76 -16.13
C LEU A 327 -16.54 -11.28 -16.76
N ALA A 328 -17.35 -11.99 -15.97
CA ALA A 328 -18.65 -12.49 -16.42
C ALA A 328 -19.63 -11.35 -16.76
N THR A 329 -19.66 -10.30 -15.92
CA THR A 329 -20.58 -9.17 -16.09
C THR A 329 -20.23 -8.29 -17.28
N LEU A 330 -18.93 -8.04 -17.49
CA LEU A 330 -18.46 -7.17 -18.58
C LEU A 330 -18.34 -7.91 -19.92
N GLY A 331 -18.40 -9.25 -19.93
CA GLY A 331 -18.25 -10.06 -21.13
C GLY A 331 -16.89 -9.86 -21.82
N VAL A 332 -15.85 -9.56 -21.05
CA VAL A 332 -14.51 -9.23 -21.58
C VAL A 332 -13.86 -10.48 -22.17
N ASN A 333 -13.57 -10.44 -23.47
CA ASN A 333 -12.81 -11.48 -24.16
C ASN A 333 -11.41 -10.93 -24.51
N ASP A 334 -10.48 -11.02 -23.55
CA ASP A 334 -9.10 -10.55 -23.70
C ASP A 334 -8.15 -11.76 -23.66
N PRO A 335 -7.30 -11.97 -24.69
CA PRO A 335 -6.35 -13.07 -24.73
C PRO A 335 -5.38 -13.11 -23.55
N VAL A 336 -5.01 -11.94 -22.99
CA VAL A 336 -4.14 -11.85 -21.79
C VAL A 336 -4.84 -12.46 -20.58
N LEU A 337 -6.13 -12.20 -20.43
CA LEU A 337 -6.92 -12.77 -19.34
C LEU A 337 -7.13 -14.28 -19.48
N ALA A 338 -7.25 -14.78 -20.72
CA ALA A 338 -7.27 -16.22 -20.98
C ALA A 338 -5.95 -16.90 -20.61
N ILE A 339 -4.81 -16.27 -20.90
CA ILE A 339 -3.47 -16.75 -20.47
C ILE A 339 -3.38 -16.76 -18.95
N ALA A 340 -3.82 -15.69 -18.27
CA ALA A 340 -3.80 -15.61 -16.81
C ALA A 340 -4.59 -16.79 -16.19
N LYS A 341 -5.79 -17.06 -16.67
CA LYS A 341 -6.62 -18.16 -16.19
C LYS A 341 -5.95 -19.53 -16.39
N LYS A 342 -5.32 -19.76 -17.53
CA LYS A 342 -4.58 -20.99 -17.81
C LYS A 342 -3.35 -21.15 -16.90
N LEU A 343 -2.60 -20.07 -16.64
CA LEU A 343 -1.47 -20.09 -15.70
C LEU A 343 -1.93 -20.40 -14.27
N GLU A 344 -3.04 -19.81 -13.84
CA GLU A 344 -3.64 -20.09 -12.54
C GLU A 344 -4.00 -21.58 -12.41
N GLU A 345 -4.78 -22.12 -13.35
CA GLU A 345 -5.20 -23.52 -13.37
C GLU A 345 -3.99 -24.47 -13.32
N SER A 346 -2.97 -24.18 -14.16
CA SER A 346 -1.76 -24.99 -14.22
C SER A 346 -1.00 -24.96 -12.88
N ALA A 347 -0.80 -23.77 -12.28
CA ALA A 347 -0.09 -23.64 -11.01
C ALA A 347 -0.82 -24.30 -9.84
N LEU A 348 -2.15 -24.18 -9.78
CA LEU A 348 -2.97 -24.79 -8.72
C LEU A 348 -3.01 -26.32 -8.81
N ASN A 349 -2.71 -26.92 -9.96
CA ASN A 349 -2.68 -28.37 -10.17
C ASN A 349 -1.26 -28.98 -10.15
N ASP A 350 -0.20 -28.18 -10.18
CA ASP A 350 1.17 -28.61 -10.29
C ASP A 350 1.87 -28.76 -8.93
N GLU A 351 2.42 -29.93 -8.65
CA GLU A 351 3.07 -30.25 -7.37
C GLU A 351 4.31 -29.38 -7.08
N TYR A 352 5.02 -28.89 -8.08
CA TYR A 352 6.15 -27.98 -7.89
C TYR A 352 5.72 -26.68 -7.22
N PHE A 353 4.58 -26.11 -7.65
CA PHE A 353 4.06 -24.85 -7.10
C PHE A 353 3.39 -25.09 -5.75
N LYS A 354 2.59 -26.16 -5.61
CA LYS A 354 1.95 -26.52 -4.34
C LYS A 354 2.96 -26.77 -3.22
N SER A 355 3.98 -27.58 -3.48
CA SER A 355 5.00 -27.92 -2.46
C SER A 355 5.83 -26.72 -2.01
N ARG A 356 5.81 -25.61 -2.76
CA ARG A 356 6.51 -24.34 -2.47
C ARG A 356 5.58 -23.21 -2.08
N ASN A 357 4.28 -23.47 -1.93
CA ASN A 357 3.25 -22.49 -1.62
C ASN A 357 3.24 -21.30 -2.59
N LEU A 358 3.51 -21.57 -3.88
CA LEU A 358 3.51 -20.57 -4.94
C LEU A 358 2.11 -20.44 -5.54
N TYR A 359 1.17 -19.96 -4.72
CA TYR A 359 -0.20 -19.70 -5.13
C TYR A 359 -0.35 -18.29 -5.72
N PRO A 360 -1.35 -18.06 -6.62
CA PRO A 360 -1.69 -16.72 -7.06
C PRO A 360 -2.04 -15.83 -5.84
N ASN A 361 -1.49 -14.63 -5.81
CA ASN A 361 -1.69 -13.69 -4.72
C ASN A 361 -2.65 -12.55 -5.12
N VAL A 362 -2.84 -11.55 -4.23
CA VAL A 362 -3.73 -10.42 -4.47
C VAL A 362 -3.32 -9.61 -5.70
N ASP A 363 -2.02 -9.50 -5.99
CA ASP A 363 -1.51 -8.71 -7.13
C ASP A 363 -1.86 -9.36 -8.48
N PHE A 364 -1.91 -10.68 -8.54
CA PHE A 364 -2.34 -11.42 -9.73
C PHE A 364 -3.78 -11.08 -10.11
N TYR A 365 -4.70 -11.19 -9.18
CA TYR A 365 -6.12 -10.97 -9.46
C TYR A 365 -6.50 -9.48 -9.58
N SER A 366 -5.85 -8.59 -8.82
CA SER A 366 -6.09 -7.16 -8.95
C SER A 366 -5.72 -6.65 -10.34
N GLY A 367 -4.59 -7.11 -10.89
CA GLY A 367 -4.18 -6.81 -12.25
C GLY A 367 -5.22 -7.22 -13.30
N ILE A 368 -5.80 -8.41 -13.15
CA ILE A 368 -6.87 -8.92 -14.03
C ILE A 368 -8.10 -7.99 -14.01
N ILE A 369 -8.55 -7.60 -12.80
CA ILE A 369 -9.69 -6.69 -12.65
C ILE A 369 -9.40 -5.34 -13.30
N TYR A 370 -8.27 -4.71 -12.98
CA TYR A 370 -7.93 -3.40 -13.52
C TYR A 370 -7.86 -3.40 -15.03
N ARG A 371 -7.30 -4.45 -15.64
CA ARG A 371 -7.27 -4.59 -17.08
C ARG A 371 -8.68 -4.74 -17.66
N ALA A 372 -9.53 -5.56 -17.05
CA ALA A 372 -10.92 -5.74 -17.49
C ALA A 372 -11.72 -4.42 -17.43
N LEU A 373 -11.39 -3.53 -16.53
CA LEU A 373 -11.98 -2.20 -16.38
C LEU A 373 -11.39 -1.15 -17.33
N GLY A 374 -10.38 -1.49 -18.14
CA GLY A 374 -9.69 -0.55 -19.00
C GLY A 374 -8.78 0.43 -18.28
N ILE A 375 -8.38 0.13 -17.04
CA ILE A 375 -7.40 0.92 -16.29
C ILE A 375 -6.02 0.63 -16.87
N PRO A 376 -5.24 1.65 -17.28
CA PRO A 376 -3.89 1.44 -17.82
C PRO A 376 -2.95 0.87 -16.78
N THR A 377 -1.99 0.07 -17.22
CA THR A 377 -1.06 -0.65 -16.33
C THR A 377 -0.23 0.29 -15.44
N ASP A 378 0.15 1.47 -15.92
CA ASP A 378 0.88 2.49 -15.16
C ASP A 378 0.05 3.13 -14.02
N MET A 379 -1.29 2.94 -14.04
CA MET A 379 -2.19 3.37 -12.97
C MET A 379 -2.35 2.32 -11.84
N PHE A 380 -1.87 1.10 -12.00
CA PHE A 380 -2.12 0.02 -11.03
C PHE A 380 -1.57 0.34 -9.64
N THR A 381 -0.34 0.87 -9.56
CA THR A 381 0.23 1.29 -8.28
C THR A 381 -0.47 2.52 -7.69
N VAL A 382 -1.07 3.38 -8.53
CA VAL A 382 -1.94 4.48 -8.06
C VAL A 382 -3.21 3.93 -7.40
N MET A 383 -3.81 2.89 -7.97
CA MET A 383 -4.95 2.18 -7.37
C MET A 383 -4.58 1.63 -5.99
N PHE A 384 -3.41 1.00 -5.91
CA PHE A 384 -2.87 0.52 -4.64
C PHE A 384 -2.71 1.68 -3.63
N ALA A 385 -2.17 2.83 -4.05
CA ALA A 385 -2.00 3.99 -3.19
C ALA A 385 -3.33 4.53 -2.65
N ILE A 386 -4.40 4.55 -3.46
CA ILE A 386 -5.75 4.93 -3.03
C ILE A 386 -6.24 3.99 -1.93
N GLY A 387 -6.14 2.68 -2.15
CA GLY A 387 -6.53 1.68 -1.16
C GLY A 387 -5.72 1.80 0.14
N ARG A 388 -4.38 2.02 0.05
CA ARG A 388 -3.48 2.10 1.20
C ARG A 388 -3.57 3.41 1.97
N LEU A 389 -4.19 4.44 1.45
CA LEU A 389 -4.24 5.75 2.07
C LEU A 389 -4.77 5.73 3.51
N PRO A 390 -5.88 5.02 3.85
CA PRO A 390 -6.37 4.95 5.23
C PRO A 390 -5.33 4.35 6.20
N GLY A 391 -4.62 3.30 5.78
CA GLY A 391 -3.55 2.70 6.58
C GLY A 391 -2.40 3.67 6.84
N TRP A 392 -1.93 4.38 5.83
CA TRP A 392 -0.90 5.41 6.02
C TRP A 392 -1.34 6.51 6.98
N ILE A 393 -2.60 6.98 6.87
CA ILE A 393 -3.17 7.98 7.78
C ILE A 393 -3.21 7.44 9.22
N ALA A 394 -3.72 6.21 9.40
CA ALA A 394 -3.82 5.57 10.70
C ALA A 394 -2.46 5.37 11.36
N GLN A 395 -1.48 4.85 10.63
CA GLN A 395 -0.11 4.62 11.07
C GLN A 395 0.60 5.93 11.44
N TRP A 396 0.42 6.98 10.64
CA TRP A 396 0.94 8.31 10.96
C TRP A 396 0.29 8.88 12.22
N LYS A 397 -1.04 8.78 12.35
CA LYS A 397 -1.80 9.25 13.52
C LYS A 397 -1.35 8.53 14.78
N GLU A 398 -1.31 7.19 14.76
CA GLU A 398 -0.92 6.36 15.90
C GLU A 398 0.48 6.73 16.41
N MET A 399 1.48 6.77 15.53
CA MET A 399 2.85 7.16 15.84
C MET A 399 2.91 8.55 16.49
N ARG A 400 2.15 9.52 15.97
CA ARG A 400 2.13 10.90 16.48
C ARG A 400 1.43 11.00 17.83
N VAL A 401 0.29 10.32 18.02
CA VAL A 401 -0.46 10.28 19.30
C VAL A 401 0.36 9.59 20.39
N ASN A 402 1.05 8.51 20.05
CA ASN A 402 1.92 7.78 20.95
C ASN A 402 3.24 8.53 21.27
N LYS A 403 3.48 9.69 20.63
CA LYS A 403 4.71 10.49 20.81
C LYS A 403 5.97 9.67 20.59
N GLU A 404 5.95 8.79 19.59
CA GLU A 404 7.11 7.96 19.26
C GLU A 404 8.32 8.82 18.92
N PRO A 405 9.53 8.36 19.28
CA PRO A 405 10.75 9.13 19.05
C PRO A 405 11.05 9.27 17.56
N ILE A 406 11.83 10.29 17.21
CA ILE A 406 12.33 10.47 15.85
C ILE A 406 13.13 9.26 15.38
N GLY A 407 12.80 8.73 14.21
CA GLY A 407 13.53 7.66 13.56
C GLY A 407 14.96 8.08 13.20
N ARG A 408 15.92 7.53 13.89
CA ARG A 408 17.35 7.77 13.66
C ARG A 408 18.14 6.48 13.82
N PRO A 409 18.16 5.60 12.82
CA PRO A 409 18.92 4.37 12.85
C PRO A 409 20.42 4.67 12.96
N ARG A 410 21.17 3.71 13.50
CA ARG A 410 22.63 3.77 13.57
C ARG A 410 23.25 3.01 12.41
N GLN A 411 24.55 3.26 12.19
CA GLN A 411 25.34 2.53 11.20
C GLN A 411 26.64 2.01 11.85
N ILE A 412 27.16 0.93 11.30
CA ILE A 412 28.54 0.48 11.52
C ILE A 412 29.40 1.13 10.44
N TYR A 413 30.36 1.93 10.88
CA TYR A 413 31.31 2.57 9.96
C TYR A 413 32.38 1.57 9.51
N THR A 414 32.51 1.36 8.23
CA THR A 414 33.49 0.44 7.60
C THR A 414 34.45 1.17 6.66
N GLY A 415 34.46 2.49 6.69
CA GLY A 415 35.35 3.31 5.87
C GLY A 415 36.76 3.45 6.45
N HIS A 416 37.54 4.35 5.90
CA HIS A 416 38.89 4.64 6.37
C HIS A 416 38.89 5.22 7.81
N ALA A 417 39.90 4.85 8.59
CA ALA A 417 40.24 5.56 9.82
C ALA A 417 40.63 7.02 9.53
N LEU A 418 40.91 7.81 10.59
CA LEU A 418 41.30 9.20 10.43
C LEU A 418 42.49 9.31 9.45
N ARG A 419 42.32 10.15 8.44
CA ARG A 419 43.31 10.40 7.38
C ARG A 419 43.76 11.85 7.49
N GLU A 420 45.05 12.07 7.23
CA GLU A 420 45.58 13.41 7.08
C GLU A 420 44.99 14.07 5.83
N PHE A 421 44.52 15.32 5.98
CA PHE A 421 44.07 16.12 4.85
C PHE A 421 45.29 16.69 4.12
N LYS A 422 45.48 16.24 2.89
CA LYS A 422 46.49 16.81 2.00
C LYS A 422 45.87 17.91 1.14
N THR A 423 46.55 19.05 1.02
CA THR A 423 46.12 20.12 0.11
C THR A 423 46.17 19.65 -1.35
N MET A 424 45.57 20.43 -2.26
CA MET A 424 45.54 20.08 -3.68
C MET A 424 46.96 19.86 -4.25
N ASP A 425 47.91 20.66 -3.82
CA ASP A 425 49.30 20.58 -4.27
C ASP A 425 50.09 19.40 -3.68
N GLN A 426 49.49 18.71 -2.69
CA GLN A 426 50.10 17.54 -2.00
C GLN A 426 49.46 16.21 -2.39
N ARG A 427 48.47 16.19 -3.30
CA ARG A 427 47.76 14.99 -3.76
C ARG A 427 48.35 14.38 -5.01
#